data_a57dd9b2a9a40a846ff6f1cb379f87da
#
_entry.id   a57dd9b2a9a40a846ff6f1cb379f87da
#
_cell.length_a   1.000
_cell.length_b   1.000
_cell.length_c   1.000
_cell.angle_alpha   90.00
_cell.angle_beta   90.00
_cell.angle_gamma   90.00
#
_symmetry.space_group_name_H-M   'P 1'
#
loop_
_entity.id
_entity.type
_entity.pdbx_description
1 polymer ?
#
loop_
_entity_poly.entity_id
_entity_poly.type
_entity_poly.pdbx_seq_one_letter_code
_entity_poly.pdbx_strand_id
1 'polypeptide(L)'
;GDGRKRQILFRQGDTPGEVFLGKPVNGMFSYRFARLDENGIPLFYDENNNILSEDDPEIEEAVYNNIYNLKYEGTRDPILSGGFNNVIRYKDFSLSFLFSFGLKNKVRLPEFAYNSLPKADQNANRKIMDRWRKPGDEATKIIPVLSGHAGGDSHYTKVIFNKSQKTVVPGDYLRLRNVMLEYRLPGRLVQKIVLGDRQLGGISLKDQAQKLFGWADKRMKGYDPETINYTTTAYGSLPLPRSFTLGLNVNF
;
A
#
# COMPACT_ATOMS: atom_id res chain seq x y z
N GLY A 1 38.82 12.62 -8.87
CA GLY A 1 37.51 12.03 -8.64
C GLY A 1 37.17 11.15 -9.83
N ASP A 2 37.04 9.85 -9.60
CA ASP A 2 36.69 8.85 -10.60
C ASP A 2 35.28 9.16 -11.13
N GLY A 3 35.21 9.62 -12.38
CA GLY A 3 33.99 9.97 -13.06
C GLY A 3 33.12 8.78 -13.51
N ARG A 4 33.01 7.74 -12.69
CA ARG A 4 32.08 6.66 -12.96
C ARG A 4 30.64 7.18 -12.79
N LYS A 5 29.99 7.39 -13.92
CA LYS A 5 28.55 7.61 -13.97
C LYS A 5 27.86 6.45 -13.27
N ARG A 6 27.23 6.72 -12.15
CA ARG A 6 26.54 5.70 -11.36
C ARG A 6 25.17 5.48 -11.98
N GLN A 7 25.00 4.31 -12.59
CA GLN A 7 23.74 3.93 -13.19
C GLN A 7 22.67 3.77 -12.10
N ILE A 8 21.61 4.53 -12.19
CA ILE A 8 20.43 4.37 -11.33
C ILE A 8 19.72 3.09 -11.74
N LEU A 9 20.19 1.99 -11.22
CA LEU A 9 19.43 0.75 -11.30
C LEU A 9 18.35 0.80 -10.22
N PHE A 10 17.11 1.09 -10.61
CA PHE A 10 15.97 0.68 -9.82
C PHE A 10 15.90 -0.86 -9.85
N ARG A 11 16.85 -1.50 -9.16
CA ARG A 11 16.84 -2.94 -8.98
C ARG A 11 15.66 -3.30 -8.11
N GLN A 12 14.78 -4.11 -8.67
CA GLN A 12 13.69 -4.81 -7.97
C GLN A 12 13.18 -4.08 -6.72
N GLY A 13 12.30 -3.12 -6.94
CA GLY A 13 11.77 -2.27 -5.89
C GLY A 13 12.18 -0.81 -6.07
N ASP A 14 11.38 0.08 -5.54
CA ASP A 14 11.46 1.53 -5.73
C ASP A 14 12.65 2.21 -5.05
N THR A 15 13.60 1.45 -4.60
CA THR A 15 14.83 1.96 -3.99
C THR A 15 15.92 1.94 -5.04
N PRO A 16 16.58 3.06 -5.32
CA PRO A 16 17.81 3.04 -6.09
C PRO A 16 18.75 2.02 -5.44
N GLY A 17 19.40 1.19 -6.23
CA GLY A 17 20.31 0.15 -5.73
C GLY A 17 21.52 0.69 -4.95
N GLU A 18 21.57 1.99 -4.70
CA GLU A 18 22.59 2.69 -3.93
C GLU A 18 22.00 3.35 -2.68
N VAL A 19 22.78 3.29 -1.60
CA VAL A 19 22.49 4.00 -0.35
C VAL A 19 22.82 5.49 -0.55
N PHE A 20 21.81 6.34 -0.43
CA PHE A 20 22.03 7.78 -0.43
C PHE A 20 22.50 8.23 0.95
N LEU A 21 23.65 8.86 1.00
CA LEU A 21 24.19 9.39 2.24
C LEU A 21 23.20 10.39 2.89
N GLY A 22 22.88 10.16 4.16
CA GLY A 22 21.93 10.98 4.91
C GLY A 22 20.46 10.67 4.67
N LYS A 23 20.14 9.60 3.91
CA LYS A 23 18.77 9.11 3.75
C LYS A 23 18.61 7.71 4.32
N PRO A 24 17.40 7.32 4.77
CA PRO A 24 17.14 5.96 5.23
C PRO A 24 17.44 4.93 4.14
N VAL A 25 17.90 3.74 4.54
CA VAL A 25 18.17 2.62 3.62
C VAL A 25 16.92 2.28 2.79
N ASN A 26 15.74 2.30 3.40
CA ASN A 26 14.45 2.08 2.74
C ASN A 26 13.80 3.39 2.28
N GLY A 27 14.62 4.37 1.87
CA GLY A 27 14.13 5.62 1.30
C GLY A 27 13.43 5.40 -0.03
N MET A 28 12.33 6.09 -0.25
CA MET A 28 11.57 6.06 -1.49
C MET A 28 11.89 7.29 -2.33
N PHE A 29 12.18 7.06 -3.60
CA PHE A 29 12.49 8.11 -4.56
C PHE A 29 11.56 8.01 -5.77
N SER A 30 11.29 9.13 -6.42
CA SER A 30 10.35 9.21 -7.54
C SER A 30 10.79 10.18 -8.59
N TYR A 31 10.45 9.92 -9.85
CA TYR A 31 10.53 10.93 -10.90
C TYR A 31 9.53 12.06 -10.63
N ARG A 32 9.92 13.28 -10.95
CA ARG A 32 9.09 14.47 -10.81
C ARG A 32 8.18 14.61 -12.03
N PHE A 33 6.99 14.03 -11.95
CA PHE A 33 5.99 14.11 -13.03
C PHE A 33 5.58 15.56 -13.28
N ALA A 34 5.65 16.01 -14.52
CA ALA A 34 5.19 17.33 -14.95
C ALA A 34 3.71 17.28 -15.36
N ARG A 35 3.43 16.68 -16.49
CA ARG A 35 2.09 16.55 -17.08
C ARG A 35 2.10 15.43 -18.13
N LEU A 36 0.96 15.18 -18.74
CA LEU A 36 0.90 14.45 -20.01
C LEU A 36 1.06 15.43 -21.17
N ASP A 37 1.60 14.97 -22.28
CA ASP A 37 1.56 15.70 -23.54
C ASP A 37 0.22 15.52 -24.27
N GLU A 38 0.09 16.06 -25.49
CA GLU A 38 -1.11 15.96 -26.33
C GLU A 38 -1.41 14.54 -26.81
N ASN A 39 -0.45 13.64 -26.72
CA ASN A 39 -0.56 12.20 -27.06
C ASN A 39 -0.78 11.33 -25.83
N GLY A 40 -0.86 11.92 -24.64
CA GLY A 40 -1.02 11.21 -23.37
C GLY A 40 0.26 10.57 -22.84
N ILE A 41 1.43 11.00 -23.32
CA ILE A 41 2.73 10.53 -22.88
C ILE A 41 3.18 11.35 -21.67
N PRO A 42 3.73 10.74 -20.60
CA PRO A 42 4.15 11.46 -19.42
C PRO A 42 5.44 12.23 -19.66
N LEU A 43 5.42 13.49 -19.30
CA LEU A 43 6.56 14.37 -19.23
C LEU A 43 7.03 14.49 -17.77
N PHE A 44 8.33 14.68 -17.57
CA PHE A 44 8.88 14.83 -16.23
C PHE A 44 9.94 15.94 -16.15
N TYR A 45 10.22 16.40 -14.94
CA TYR A 45 11.22 17.43 -14.70
C TYR A 45 12.60 16.82 -14.47
N ASP A 46 13.62 17.41 -15.08
CA ASP A 46 15.02 17.20 -14.73
C ASP A 46 15.41 17.98 -13.46
N GLU A 47 16.65 17.88 -13.02
CA GLU A 47 17.18 18.56 -11.83
C GLU A 47 17.08 20.10 -11.94
N ASN A 48 17.10 20.65 -13.16
CA ASN A 48 17.06 22.08 -13.46
C ASN A 48 15.64 22.59 -13.66
N ASN A 49 14.62 21.74 -13.50
CA ASN A 49 13.21 22.01 -13.79
C ASN A 49 12.87 22.18 -15.27
N ASN A 50 13.70 21.70 -16.19
CA ASN A 50 13.32 21.56 -17.57
C ASN A 50 12.36 20.39 -17.72
N ILE A 51 11.41 20.49 -18.66
CA ILE A 51 10.50 19.40 -18.97
C ILE A 51 11.15 18.53 -20.04
N LEU A 52 11.28 17.25 -19.75
CA LEU A 52 11.80 16.24 -20.66
C LEU A 52 10.69 15.34 -21.17
N SER A 53 10.79 14.97 -22.43
CA SER A 53 9.96 13.99 -23.12
C SER A 53 10.76 12.74 -23.47
N GLU A 54 10.08 11.70 -23.96
CA GLU A 54 10.77 10.48 -24.42
C GLU A 54 11.58 10.67 -25.70
N ASP A 55 11.31 11.75 -26.47
CA ASP A 55 12.00 12.08 -27.72
C ASP A 55 13.30 12.89 -27.46
N ASP A 56 13.51 13.32 -26.22
CA ASP A 56 14.69 14.10 -25.88
C ASP A 56 15.97 13.23 -25.97
N PRO A 57 17.03 13.70 -26.63
CA PRO A 57 18.29 12.93 -26.77
C PRO A 57 18.92 12.54 -25.44
N GLU A 58 18.64 13.30 -24.37
CA GLU A 58 19.19 13.10 -23.03
C GLU A 58 18.31 12.20 -22.14
N ILE A 59 17.19 11.69 -22.66
CA ILE A 59 16.20 10.95 -21.86
C ILE A 59 16.82 9.73 -21.16
N GLU A 60 17.67 8.99 -21.85
CA GLU A 60 18.32 7.80 -21.29
C GLU A 60 19.24 8.17 -20.11
N GLU A 61 20.06 9.20 -20.27
CA GLU A 61 20.91 9.72 -19.21
C GLU A 61 20.07 10.25 -18.05
N ALA A 62 19.03 11.00 -18.34
CA ALA A 62 18.15 11.60 -17.34
C ALA A 62 17.39 10.55 -16.50
N VAL A 63 16.96 9.45 -17.13
CA VAL A 63 16.20 8.40 -16.45
C VAL A 63 17.10 7.43 -15.70
N TYR A 64 18.23 7.01 -16.28
CA TYR A 64 18.99 5.92 -15.71
C TYR A 64 20.28 6.35 -14.99
N ASN A 65 20.84 7.50 -15.29
CA ASN A 65 22.15 7.87 -14.82
C ASN A 65 22.16 9.12 -13.92
N ASN A 66 21.11 9.92 -13.92
CA ASN A 66 21.06 11.15 -13.12
C ASN A 66 20.13 11.01 -11.90
N ILE A 67 20.73 10.70 -10.75
CA ILE A 67 20.01 10.57 -9.47
C ILE A 67 19.37 11.89 -8.98
N TYR A 68 19.89 13.03 -9.43
CA TYR A 68 19.39 14.36 -9.02
C TYR A 68 18.03 14.69 -9.63
N ASN A 69 17.63 13.96 -10.68
CA ASN A 69 16.28 14.04 -11.23
C ASN A 69 15.23 13.42 -10.30
N LEU A 70 15.67 12.67 -9.30
CA LEU A 70 14.76 12.00 -8.37
C LEU A 70 14.41 12.88 -7.17
N LYS A 71 13.15 12.85 -6.79
CA LYS A 71 12.64 13.44 -5.56
C LYS A 71 12.59 12.39 -4.45
N TYR A 72 13.12 12.73 -3.28
CA TYR A 72 12.94 11.92 -2.08
C TYR A 72 11.52 12.11 -1.53
N GLU A 73 10.77 11.04 -1.39
CA GLU A 73 9.36 11.04 -0.93
C GLU A 73 9.22 10.72 0.56
N GLY A 74 10.21 10.11 1.16
CA GLY A 74 10.18 9.64 2.54
C GLY A 74 10.69 8.20 2.67
N THR A 75 10.39 7.56 3.79
CA THR A 75 10.75 6.16 4.05
C THR A 75 9.56 5.23 3.84
N ARG A 76 9.84 3.98 3.45
CA ARG A 76 8.84 2.91 3.38
C ARG A 76 8.45 2.39 4.75
N ASP A 77 9.42 2.38 5.66
CA ASP A 77 9.18 1.91 7.02
C ASP A 77 8.47 2.99 7.84
N PRO A 78 7.46 2.65 8.63
CA PRO A 78 6.85 3.58 9.55
C PRO A 78 7.89 4.16 10.52
N ILE A 79 7.96 5.49 10.61
CA ILE A 79 8.83 6.15 11.61
C ILE A 79 8.26 5.95 13.02
N LEU A 80 6.95 5.87 13.12
CA LEU A 80 6.25 5.60 14.36
C LEU A 80 5.29 4.44 14.15
N SER A 81 5.46 3.37 14.91
CA SER A 81 4.56 2.23 14.90
C SER A 81 4.31 1.73 16.32
N GLY A 82 3.15 1.11 16.53
CA GLY A 82 2.82 0.58 17.84
C GLY A 82 1.47 -0.10 17.87
N GLY A 83 1.12 -0.54 19.08
CA GLY A 83 -0.16 -1.14 19.38
C GLY A 83 -0.73 -0.61 20.69
N PHE A 84 -2.04 -0.54 20.74
CA PHE A 84 -2.80 -0.20 21.94
C PHE A 84 -3.75 -1.33 22.26
N ASN A 85 -3.49 -2.01 23.37
CA ASN A 85 -4.35 -3.08 23.87
C ASN A 85 -5.07 -2.60 25.13
N ASN A 86 -6.37 -2.79 25.18
CA ASN A 86 -7.16 -2.43 26.34
C ASN A 86 -8.12 -3.56 26.72
N VAL A 87 -8.36 -3.72 28.02
CA VAL A 87 -9.31 -4.67 28.58
C VAL A 87 -10.20 -3.96 29.58
N ILE A 88 -11.48 -3.93 29.28
CA ILE A 88 -12.52 -3.34 30.13
C ILE A 88 -13.32 -4.48 30.74
N ARG A 89 -13.41 -4.50 32.08
CA ARG A 89 -14.21 -5.49 32.80
C ARG A 89 -15.33 -4.80 33.55
N TYR A 90 -16.53 -5.34 33.37
CA TYR A 90 -17.68 -4.87 34.09
C TYR A 90 -18.55 -6.07 34.48
N LYS A 91 -18.66 -6.37 35.77
CA LYS A 91 -19.32 -7.56 36.31
C LYS A 91 -18.80 -8.83 35.62
N ASP A 92 -19.68 -9.57 34.98
CA ASP A 92 -19.37 -10.85 34.31
C ASP A 92 -18.92 -10.68 32.85
N PHE A 93 -18.82 -9.42 32.36
CA PHE A 93 -18.37 -9.08 31.02
C PHE A 93 -16.94 -8.62 31.01
N SER A 94 -16.20 -9.06 30.01
CA SER A 94 -14.86 -8.57 29.68
C SER A 94 -14.78 -8.25 28.19
N LEU A 95 -14.50 -7.01 27.86
CA LEU A 95 -14.26 -6.54 26.50
C LEU A 95 -12.78 -6.23 26.33
N SER A 96 -12.15 -6.88 25.38
CA SER A 96 -10.78 -6.55 24.99
C SER A 96 -10.72 -6.11 23.53
N PHE A 97 -9.85 -5.14 23.23
CA PHE A 97 -9.60 -4.71 21.87
C PHE A 97 -8.14 -4.31 21.67
N LEU A 98 -7.63 -4.61 20.48
CA LEU A 98 -6.28 -4.30 20.08
C LEU A 98 -6.30 -3.43 18.81
N PHE A 99 -5.74 -2.24 18.91
CA PHE A 99 -5.38 -1.42 17.76
C PHE A 99 -3.90 -1.56 17.43
N SER A 100 -3.57 -1.47 16.15
CA SER A 100 -2.20 -1.25 15.67
C SER A 100 -2.18 -0.07 14.72
N PHE A 101 -1.05 0.61 14.66
CA PHE A 101 -0.85 1.75 13.78
C PHE A 101 0.58 1.80 13.25
N GLY A 102 0.73 2.39 12.07
CA GLY A 102 2.00 2.79 11.48
C GLY A 102 1.83 4.15 10.83
N LEU A 103 2.77 5.05 11.09
CA LEU A 103 2.67 6.45 10.70
C LEU A 103 3.96 6.95 10.07
N LYS A 104 3.83 7.97 9.21
CA LYS A 104 4.94 8.66 8.54
C LYS A 104 5.76 7.78 7.61
N ASN A 105 5.13 6.81 6.98
CA ASN A 105 5.71 6.04 5.90
C ASN A 105 5.06 6.37 4.56
N LYS A 106 5.70 5.92 3.50
CA LYS A 106 5.22 6.06 2.13
C LYS A 106 5.06 4.70 1.49
N VAL A 107 4.06 4.60 0.63
CA VAL A 107 3.77 3.41 -0.15
C VAL A 107 3.64 3.81 -1.61
N ARG A 108 4.25 3.04 -2.50
CA ARG A 108 4.00 3.17 -3.93
C ARG A 108 2.86 2.25 -4.30
N LEU A 109 1.86 2.82 -4.97
CA LEU A 109 0.74 2.05 -5.49
C LEU A 109 1.23 1.07 -6.54
N PRO A 110 0.56 -0.09 -6.67
CA PRO A 110 0.88 -1.07 -7.69
C PRO A 110 0.95 -0.48 -9.09
N GLU A 111 1.92 -0.95 -9.86
CA GLU A 111 2.14 -0.53 -11.23
C GLU A 111 0.92 -0.84 -12.11
N PHE A 112 0.66 0.05 -13.05
CA PHE A 112 -0.25 -0.25 -14.14
C PHE A 112 0.49 -1.05 -15.20
N ALA A 113 -0.14 -2.14 -15.64
CA ALA A 113 0.32 -2.86 -16.81
C ALA A 113 -0.09 -2.07 -18.07
N TYR A 114 0.75 -1.14 -18.51
CA TYR A 114 0.53 -0.39 -19.74
C TYR A 114 0.83 -1.19 -21.01
N ASN A 115 1.40 -2.39 -20.86
CA ASN A 115 1.98 -3.16 -21.96
C ASN A 115 0.98 -3.83 -22.86
N SER A 116 -0.27 -3.93 -22.42
CA SER A 116 -1.32 -4.55 -23.23
C SER A 116 -2.68 -4.02 -22.81
N LEU A 117 -3.57 -3.88 -23.78
CA LEU A 117 -4.99 -3.78 -23.48
C LEU A 117 -5.40 -5.00 -22.66
N PRO A 118 -6.19 -4.85 -21.59
CA PRO A 118 -6.73 -5.99 -20.88
C PRO A 118 -7.44 -6.91 -21.88
N LYS A 119 -7.10 -8.19 -21.91
CA LYS A 119 -7.83 -9.16 -22.69
C LYS A 119 -9.25 -9.28 -22.13
N ALA A 120 -10.19 -9.70 -22.96
CA ALA A 120 -11.60 -9.82 -22.60
C ALA A 120 -11.85 -10.75 -21.39
N ASP A 121 -10.90 -11.66 -21.12
CA ASP A 121 -10.93 -12.64 -20.03
C ASP A 121 -10.13 -12.20 -18.78
N GLN A 122 -9.56 -10.99 -18.80
CA GLN A 122 -8.71 -10.50 -17.71
C GLN A 122 -9.34 -9.30 -17.00
N ASN A 123 -9.31 -9.34 -15.66
CA ASN A 123 -9.68 -8.20 -14.87
C ASN A 123 -8.59 -7.12 -14.92
N ALA A 124 -9.00 -5.90 -15.23
CA ALA A 124 -8.13 -4.73 -15.20
C ALA A 124 -8.39 -3.87 -13.96
N ASN A 125 -7.37 -3.14 -13.53
CA ASN A 125 -7.54 -2.15 -12.48
C ASN A 125 -8.51 -1.05 -12.95
N ARG A 126 -9.57 -0.80 -12.18
CA ARG A 126 -10.60 0.19 -12.52
C ARG A 126 -10.04 1.59 -12.84
N LYS A 127 -8.92 1.96 -12.23
CA LYS A 127 -8.26 3.25 -12.49
C LYS A 127 -7.87 3.44 -13.95
N ILE A 128 -7.74 2.36 -14.73
CA ILE A 128 -7.49 2.44 -16.18
C ILE A 128 -8.58 3.22 -16.91
N MET A 129 -9.79 3.32 -16.34
CA MET A 129 -10.87 4.12 -16.90
C MET A 129 -10.58 5.62 -16.86
N ASP A 130 -9.70 6.06 -15.94
CA ASP A 130 -9.32 7.46 -15.76
C ASP A 130 -8.07 7.86 -16.58
N ARG A 131 -7.64 6.99 -17.50
CA ARG A 131 -6.51 7.25 -18.37
C ARG A 131 -6.82 8.33 -19.41
N TRP A 132 -5.80 8.88 -20.00
CA TRP A 132 -5.87 9.68 -21.22
C TRP A 132 -6.43 8.84 -22.39
N ARG A 133 -7.31 9.40 -23.21
CA ARG A 133 -7.97 8.72 -24.35
C ARG A 133 -7.95 9.53 -25.64
N LYS A 134 -7.95 10.86 -25.52
CA LYS A 134 -8.03 11.78 -26.65
C LYS A 134 -7.34 13.10 -26.32
N PRO A 135 -6.87 13.86 -27.32
CA PRO A 135 -6.35 15.21 -27.14
C PRO A 135 -7.32 16.09 -26.33
N GLY A 136 -6.77 16.82 -25.36
CA GLY A 136 -7.52 17.61 -24.39
C GLY A 136 -7.68 16.93 -23.02
N ASP A 137 -7.56 15.61 -22.95
CA ASP A 137 -7.64 14.88 -21.68
C ASP A 137 -6.44 15.18 -20.77
N GLU A 138 -5.28 15.57 -21.30
CA GLU A 138 -4.07 15.91 -20.56
C GLU A 138 -4.28 17.07 -19.57
N ALA A 139 -5.29 17.90 -19.79
CA ALA A 139 -5.65 18.97 -18.85
C ALA A 139 -6.24 18.44 -17.53
N THR A 140 -6.83 17.25 -17.53
CA THR A 140 -7.58 16.70 -16.38
C THR A 140 -7.13 15.31 -15.97
N LYS A 141 -6.46 14.58 -16.84
CA LYS A 141 -6.00 13.21 -16.62
C LYS A 141 -4.51 13.20 -16.29
N ILE A 142 -4.13 12.25 -15.44
CA ILE A 142 -2.73 12.03 -15.06
C ILE A 142 -2.23 10.65 -15.47
N ILE A 143 -3.15 9.72 -15.76
CA ILE A 143 -2.81 8.36 -16.16
C ILE A 143 -2.54 8.36 -17.66
N PRO A 144 -1.38 7.87 -18.10
CA PRO A 144 -0.98 7.89 -19.50
C PRO A 144 -1.88 7.09 -20.41
N VAL A 145 -1.68 7.28 -21.71
CA VAL A 145 -2.26 6.45 -22.76
C VAL A 145 -1.78 4.99 -22.61
N LEU A 146 -2.63 4.04 -23.01
CA LEU A 146 -2.24 2.62 -23.04
C LEU A 146 -1.39 2.31 -24.28
N SER A 147 -0.50 1.32 -24.17
CA SER A 147 0.22 0.71 -25.29
C SER A 147 -0.72 0.31 -26.42
N GLY A 148 -0.26 0.46 -27.65
CA GLY A 148 -1.06 0.19 -28.86
C GLY A 148 -1.78 1.42 -29.42
N HIS A 149 -1.72 2.57 -28.77
CA HIS A 149 -2.02 3.88 -29.37
C HIS A 149 -0.72 4.56 -29.76
N ALA A 150 -0.76 5.46 -30.72
CA ALA A 150 0.42 6.19 -31.22
C ALA A 150 1.26 6.73 -30.07
N GLY A 151 2.50 6.30 -29.94
CA GLY A 151 3.45 6.71 -28.88
C GLY A 151 3.37 5.96 -27.57
N GLY A 152 2.39 5.09 -27.34
CA GLY A 152 2.18 4.44 -26.04
C GLY A 152 3.08 3.23 -25.71
N ASP A 153 3.98 2.85 -26.59
CA ASP A 153 4.82 1.64 -26.44
C ASP A 153 6.19 1.92 -25.78
N SER A 154 6.47 3.14 -25.45
CA SER A 154 7.76 3.51 -24.90
C SER A 154 8.00 2.87 -23.53
N HIS A 155 9.19 2.31 -23.38
CA HIS A 155 9.69 1.81 -22.10
C HIS A 155 9.77 2.93 -21.06
N TYR A 156 10.19 4.12 -21.48
CA TYR A 156 10.32 5.29 -20.60
C TYR A 156 9.00 5.75 -20.03
N THR A 157 7.93 5.80 -20.86
CA THR A 157 6.57 6.13 -20.40
C THR A 157 6.15 5.30 -19.22
N LYS A 158 6.38 3.98 -19.28
CA LYS A 158 6.03 3.02 -18.22
C LYS A 158 6.86 3.25 -16.96
N VAL A 159 8.18 3.39 -17.14
CA VAL A 159 9.10 3.58 -16.02
C VAL A 159 8.82 4.92 -15.34
N ILE A 160 8.76 6.00 -16.12
CA ILE A 160 8.59 7.35 -15.59
C ILE A 160 7.29 7.48 -14.80
N PHE A 161 6.17 7.04 -15.36
CA PHE A 161 4.89 7.19 -14.68
C PHE A 161 4.78 6.27 -13.46
N ASN A 162 5.08 4.99 -13.61
CA ASN A 162 4.97 4.02 -12.52
C ASN A 162 5.94 4.33 -11.36
N LYS A 163 7.06 4.96 -11.65
CA LYS A 163 8.04 5.41 -10.65
C LYS A 163 7.91 6.90 -10.31
N SER A 164 6.85 7.56 -10.76
CA SER A 164 6.63 8.97 -10.46
C SER A 164 6.07 9.21 -9.06
N GLN A 165 6.16 10.45 -8.63
CA GLN A 165 5.53 10.94 -7.39
C GLN A 165 4.00 10.76 -7.37
N LYS A 166 3.35 10.60 -8.53
CA LYS A 166 1.89 10.42 -8.64
C LYS A 166 1.42 9.06 -8.13
N THR A 167 2.31 8.08 -8.09
CA THR A 167 2.03 6.74 -7.58
C THR A 167 2.36 6.58 -6.10
N VAL A 168 2.98 7.58 -5.47
CA VAL A 168 3.33 7.54 -4.05
C VAL A 168 2.20 8.12 -3.21
N VAL A 169 1.85 7.41 -2.15
CA VAL A 169 0.80 7.80 -1.20
C VAL A 169 1.30 7.66 0.24
N PRO A 170 0.70 8.39 1.21
CA PRO A 170 0.91 8.09 2.62
C PRO A 170 0.57 6.64 2.91
N GLY A 171 1.49 5.95 3.59
CA GLY A 171 1.29 4.58 4.06
C GLY A 171 0.70 4.49 5.45
N ASP A 172 0.31 5.62 6.03
CA ASP A 172 -0.24 5.71 7.37
C ASP A 172 -1.47 4.83 7.52
N TYR A 173 -1.54 4.08 8.60
CA TYR A 173 -2.71 3.27 8.89
C TYR A 173 -3.02 3.19 10.39
N LEU A 174 -4.29 2.98 10.70
CA LEU A 174 -4.80 2.59 12.00
C LEU A 174 -5.73 1.38 11.80
N ARG A 175 -5.54 0.32 12.56
CA ARG A 175 -6.30 -0.92 12.41
C ARG A 175 -6.80 -1.46 13.74
N LEU A 176 -8.08 -1.80 13.80
CA LEU A 176 -8.65 -2.61 14.87
C LEU A 176 -8.42 -4.09 14.54
N ARG A 177 -7.40 -4.66 15.17
CA ARG A 177 -6.92 -6.03 14.93
C ARG A 177 -7.85 -7.07 15.45
N ASN A 178 -8.26 -6.87 16.68
CA ASN A 178 -9.01 -7.85 17.44
C ASN A 178 -9.97 -7.15 18.40
N VAL A 179 -11.18 -7.67 18.47
CA VAL A 179 -12.15 -7.35 19.51
C VAL A 179 -12.62 -8.69 20.07
N MET A 180 -12.59 -8.83 21.38
CA MET A 180 -13.08 -10.02 22.06
C MET A 180 -14.01 -9.61 23.19
N LEU A 181 -15.23 -10.14 23.14
CA LEU A 181 -16.21 -10.04 24.21
C LEU A 181 -16.29 -11.40 24.92
N GLU A 182 -16.05 -11.42 26.18
CA GLU A 182 -16.22 -12.60 27.03
C GLU A 182 -17.33 -12.34 28.04
N TYR A 183 -18.26 -13.26 28.15
CA TYR A 183 -19.26 -13.30 29.18
C TYR A 183 -19.10 -14.56 30.03
N ARG A 184 -18.86 -14.38 31.32
CA ARG A 184 -18.77 -15.47 32.30
C ARG A 184 -20.12 -15.65 32.96
N LEU A 185 -20.64 -16.87 32.90
CA LEU A 185 -21.89 -17.16 33.58
C LEU A 185 -21.71 -17.00 35.11
N PRO A 186 -22.63 -16.28 35.78
CA PRO A 186 -22.60 -16.18 37.22
C PRO A 186 -22.60 -17.57 37.90
N GLY A 187 -21.76 -17.76 38.93
CA GLY A 187 -21.61 -19.05 39.60
C GLY A 187 -22.93 -19.65 40.08
N ARG A 188 -23.91 -18.82 40.46
CA ARG A 188 -25.29 -19.27 40.85
C ARG A 188 -26.00 -20.02 39.72
N LEU A 189 -25.74 -19.71 38.47
CA LEU A 189 -26.30 -20.38 37.30
C LEU A 189 -25.50 -21.63 36.96
N VAL A 190 -24.17 -21.57 37.07
CA VAL A 190 -23.27 -22.68 36.79
C VAL A 190 -23.52 -23.86 37.75
N GLN A 191 -23.72 -23.57 39.05
CA GLN A 191 -23.96 -24.58 40.05
C GLN A 191 -25.25 -25.37 39.86
N LYS A 192 -26.22 -24.83 39.10
CA LYS A 192 -27.47 -25.53 38.75
C LYS A 192 -27.32 -26.47 37.56
N ILE A 193 -26.19 -26.38 36.83
CA ILE A 193 -25.90 -27.22 35.68
C ILE A 193 -25.00 -28.36 36.15
N VAL A 194 -25.55 -29.56 36.22
CA VAL A 194 -24.81 -30.79 36.57
C VAL A 194 -24.71 -31.63 35.32
N LEU A 195 -23.48 -31.95 34.91
CA LEU A 195 -23.20 -32.88 33.81
C LEU A 195 -22.69 -34.20 34.38
N GLY A 196 -23.61 -35.16 34.51
CA GLY A 196 -23.32 -36.42 35.18
C GLY A 196 -23.05 -36.22 36.68
N ASP A 197 -22.00 -36.86 37.22
CA ASP A 197 -21.59 -36.74 38.63
C ASP A 197 -20.63 -35.59 38.92
N ARG A 198 -20.36 -34.71 37.94
CA ARG A 198 -19.41 -33.61 38.08
C ARG A 198 -20.11 -32.28 38.17
N GLN A 199 -19.71 -31.48 39.13
CA GLN A 199 -20.09 -30.06 39.18
C GLN A 199 -19.21 -29.25 38.27
N LEU A 200 -19.82 -28.32 37.53
CA LEU A 200 -19.11 -27.41 36.67
C LEU A 200 -18.42 -26.29 37.49
N GLY A 201 -17.15 -26.06 37.25
CA GLY A 201 -16.37 -24.97 37.86
C GLY A 201 -16.62 -23.62 37.23
N GLY A 202 -17.03 -23.59 35.95
CA GLY A 202 -17.33 -22.33 35.28
C GLY A 202 -17.73 -22.51 33.80
N ILE A 203 -18.51 -21.58 33.29
CA ILE A 203 -18.87 -21.48 31.86
C ILE A 203 -18.60 -20.08 31.39
N SER A 204 -17.92 -19.91 30.27
CA SER A 204 -17.78 -18.62 29.60
C SER A 204 -18.04 -18.73 28.10
N LEU A 205 -18.71 -17.71 27.58
CA LEU A 205 -18.92 -17.47 26.15
C LEU A 205 -17.92 -16.44 25.70
N LYS A 206 -17.23 -16.71 24.59
CA LYS A 206 -16.28 -15.79 23.96
C LYS A 206 -16.70 -15.55 22.54
N ASP A 207 -16.84 -14.28 22.17
CA ASP A 207 -17.02 -13.83 20.79
C ASP A 207 -15.80 -13.01 20.39
N GLN A 208 -15.14 -13.41 19.32
CA GLN A 208 -13.94 -12.76 18.83
C GLN A 208 -14.14 -12.36 17.37
N ALA A 209 -13.89 -11.10 17.12
CA ALA A 209 -13.92 -10.54 15.78
C ALA A 209 -12.54 -9.96 15.42
N GLN A 210 -12.05 -10.30 14.24
CA GLN A 210 -10.75 -9.82 13.77
C GLN A 210 -10.90 -8.97 12.52
N LYS A 211 -10.03 -7.95 12.39
CA LYS A 211 -9.90 -7.08 11.23
C LYS A 211 -11.19 -6.33 10.88
N LEU A 212 -11.91 -5.89 11.89
CA LEU A 212 -13.20 -5.21 11.73
C LEU A 212 -13.09 -3.87 11.04
N PHE A 213 -12.04 -3.12 11.36
CA PHE A 213 -11.86 -1.76 10.91
C PHE A 213 -10.41 -1.47 10.55
N GLY A 214 -10.21 -0.71 9.48
CA GLY A 214 -8.92 -0.16 9.09
C GLY A 214 -9.11 1.21 8.43
N TRP A 215 -8.26 2.15 8.82
CA TRP A 215 -8.13 3.45 8.18
C TRP A 215 -6.78 3.51 7.50
N ALA A 216 -6.77 3.97 6.24
CA ALA A 216 -5.61 4.24 5.43
C ALA A 216 -5.97 5.27 4.35
N ASP A 217 -4.98 5.73 3.57
CA ASP A 217 -5.24 6.64 2.46
C ASP A 217 -6.25 6.00 1.48
N LYS A 218 -7.26 6.78 1.08
CA LYS A 218 -8.34 6.31 0.19
C LYS A 218 -7.86 5.78 -1.16
N ARG A 219 -6.68 6.23 -1.62
CA ARG A 219 -6.05 5.77 -2.87
C ARG A 219 -5.54 4.34 -2.77
N MET A 220 -5.37 3.84 -1.55
CA MET A 220 -5.00 2.45 -1.26
C MET A 220 -6.21 1.50 -1.20
N LYS A 221 -7.42 1.96 -1.55
CA LYS A 221 -8.62 1.12 -1.52
C LYS A 221 -8.41 -0.16 -2.34
N GLY A 222 -8.59 -1.30 -1.68
CA GLY A 222 -8.34 -2.63 -2.27
C GLY A 222 -6.96 -3.20 -1.98
N TYR A 223 -6.07 -2.43 -1.35
CA TYR A 223 -4.76 -2.88 -0.91
C TYR A 223 -4.64 -2.80 0.61
N ASP A 224 -3.82 -3.66 1.18
CA ASP A 224 -3.53 -3.64 2.61
C ASP A 224 -2.18 -2.93 2.84
N PRO A 225 -2.15 -1.79 3.58
CA PRO A 225 -0.92 -1.05 3.81
C PRO A 225 0.15 -1.84 4.57
N GLU A 226 -0.23 -2.89 5.29
CA GLU A 226 0.70 -3.74 6.04
C GLU A 226 1.28 -4.88 5.20
N THR A 227 0.61 -5.24 4.11
CA THR A 227 0.97 -6.40 3.28
C THR A 227 1.43 -6.02 1.88
N ILE A 228 1.40 -4.72 1.52
CA ILE A 228 2.02 -4.25 0.28
C ILE A 228 3.49 -4.61 0.34
N ASN A 229 3.87 -5.56 -0.50
CA ASN A 229 5.23 -6.05 -0.55
C ASN A 229 6.15 -4.99 -1.14
N TYR A 230 7.18 -4.64 -0.38
CA TYR A 230 8.14 -3.61 -0.76
C TYR A 230 9.16 -4.08 -1.81
N THR A 231 9.24 -5.36 -2.09
CA THR A 231 10.41 -5.94 -2.78
C THR A 231 10.25 -6.13 -4.27
N THR A 232 9.04 -6.22 -4.79
CA THR A 232 8.86 -6.46 -6.24
C THR A 232 7.49 -6.05 -6.70
N THR A 233 7.41 -5.70 -7.99
CA THR A 233 6.19 -5.62 -8.78
C THR A 233 4.92 -5.84 -7.97
N ALA A 234 4.36 -4.83 -7.69
CA ALA A 234 3.11 -4.41 -7.13
C ALA A 234 1.91 -5.36 -7.21
N TYR A 235 2.07 -6.58 -6.87
CA TYR A 235 0.95 -7.43 -6.52
C TYR A 235 0.68 -7.25 -5.02
N GLY A 236 -0.08 -6.19 -4.69
CA GLY A 236 -0.58 -6.04 -3.34
C GLY A 236 -1.38 -7.29 -2.98
N SER A 237 -1.04 -7.94 -1.88
CA SER A 237 -1.88 -9.01 -1.36
C SER A 237 -3.25 -8.42 -1.01
N LEU A 238 -4.30 -9.18 -1.29
CA LEU A 238 -5.64 -8.81 -0.89
C LEU A 238 -5.70 -8.64 0.63
N PRO A 239 -6.47 -7.68 1.13
CA PRO A 239 -6.71 -7.56 2.55
C PRO A 239 -7.21 -8.88 3.13
N LEU A 240 -6.64 -9.31 4.24
CA LEU A 240 -7.10 -10.51 4.91
C LEU A 240 -8.57 -10.38 5.29
N PRO A 241 -9.39 -11.43 5.12
CA PRO A 241 -10.82 -11.38 5.39
C PRO A 241 -11.11 -11.10 6.87
N ARG A 242 -12.27 -10.54 7.13
CA ARG A 242 -12.82 -10.44 8.48
C ARG A 242 -13.17 -11.84 8.97
N SER A 243 -12.87 -12.13 10.22
CA SER A 243 -13.25 -13.40 10.85
C SER A 243 -14.02 -13.15 12.13
N PHE A 244 -14.98 -14.02 12.39
CA PHE A 244 -15.78 -14.06 13.62
C PHE A 244 -15.66 -15.47 14.18
N THR A 245 -15.40 -15.56 15.46
CA THR A 245 -15.25 -16.84 16.15
C THR A 245 -16.06 -16.81 17.43
N LEU A 246 -16.99 -17.75 17.56
CA LEU A 246 -17.74 -17.98 18.79
C LEU A 246 -17.13 -19.19 19.52
N GLY A 247 -16.79 -19.03 20.78
CA GLY A 247 -16.23 -20.05 21.63
C GLY A 247 -17.05 -20.26 22.91
N LEU A 248 -17.23 -21.50 23.29
CA LEU A 248 -17.75 -21.89 24.59
C LEU A 248 -16.63 -22.57 25.39
N ASN A 249 -16.36 -22.06 26.58
CA ASN A 249 -15.39 -22.66 27.48
C ASN A 249 -16.13 -23.19 28.72
N VAL A 250 -15.90 -24.47 29.02
CA VAL A 250 -16.52 -25.17 30.14
C VAL A 250 -15.40 -25.74 31.03
N ASN A 251 -15.37 -25.34 32.29
CA ASN A 251 -14.44 -25.82 33.29
C ASN A 251 -15.16 -26.78 34.22
N PHE A 252 -14.53 -27.93 34.51
CA PHE A 252 -15.01 -28.98 35.39
C PHE A 252 -14.25 -28.97 36.72
#